data_147a7f7cffcd387d6fc7a04b2b2b2134
#
_entry.id   147a7f7cffcd387d6fc7a04b2b2b2134
#
_cell.length_a   1.000
_cell.length_b   1.000
_cell.length_c   1.000
_cell.angle_alpha   90.00
_cell.angle_beta   90.00
_cell.angle_gamma   90.00
#
_symmetry.space_group_name_H-M   'P 1'
#
loop_
_entity.id
_entity.type
_entity.pdbx_description
1 polymer ?
#
loop_
_entity_poly.entity_id
_entity_poly.type
_entity_poly.pdbx_seq_one_letter_code
_entity_poly.pdbx_strand_id
1 'polypeptide(L)'
;MSTRAGTVPLSDLQFIKIYFNRKRLRSTPANLRKMLAETGGDAICNGSIFLRDLSPACHLKADDKVRKAPNYRAWAVSWNNPADFGVKAVPNGDANYMECVYLIIGGKKISPVTCGADMKYRAPRTAIGTKNGRFAYYVSKDRHTPEQLRDLLASSGWDNAIMMDGGGSTCFMDKDGEGFTGDGRVIPFFLVWKLKSKKTEEPKGERPMVEINAYSKAKDGGKKLSANFTVKEFACKDGSDAVLTAPRLVMVLQSIRSAYRTPQYNAKVGCAAHSQYCYGTAADISVRGQTPAAVAAYARELMPDWGGVGVYAGQGFTHIDVREARADWTG
;
A
#
# COMPACT_ATOMS: atom_id res chain seq x y z
N MET A 1 -12.45 -15.64 -1.71
CA MET A 1 -11.87 -15.20 -0.41
C MET A 1 -12.96 -14.56 0.44
N SER A 2 -13.00 -14.85 1.76
CA SER A 2 -14.01 -14.33 2.69
C SER A 2 -13.61 -13.02 3.35
N THR A 3 -12.34 -12.62 3.26
CA THR A 3 -11.77 -11.43 3.91
C THR A 3 -10.96 -10.60 2.93
N ARG A 4 -11.13 -9.29 3.02
CA ARG A 4 -10.32 -8.26 2.37
C ARG A 4 -9.77 -7.34 3.47
N ALA A 5 -8.48 -7.29 3.60
CA ALA A 5 -7.80 -6.44 4.57
C ALA A 5 -6.51 -5.89 3.95
N GLY A 6 -6.14 -4.69 4.36
CA GLY A 6 -4.91 -4.08 3.86
C GLY A 6 -4.60 -2.76 4.53
N THR A 7 -3.43 -2.25 4.20
CA THR A 7 -2.99 -0.91 4.58
C THR A 7 -2.49 -0.15 3.36
N VAL A 8 -2.71 1.16 3.35
CA VAL A 8 -2.25 2.06 2.30
C VAL A 8 -1.52 3.23 2.95
N PRO A 9 -0.29 3.57 2.54
CA PRO A 9 0.36 4.81 2.98
C PRO A 9 -0.57 5.99 2.68
N LEU A 10 -0.69 6.93 3.61
CA LEU A 10 -1.52 8.12 3.38
C LEU A 10 -1.03 8.94 2.17
N SER A 11 0.28 8.93 1.93
CA SER A 11 0.91 9.54 0.75
C SER A 11 0.43 8.96 -0.58
N ASP A 12 0.07 7.68 -0.60
CA ASP A 12 -0.33 6.96 -1.81
C ASP A 12 -1.82 7.09 -2.12
N LEU A 13 -2.58 7.69 -1.22
CA LEU A 13 -4.00 7.94 -1.43
C LEU A 13 -4.19 9.21 -2.28
N GLN A 14 -4.92 9.08 -3.38
CA GLN A 14 -5.38 10.21 -4.18
C GLN A 14 -6.60 10.86 -3.52
N PHE A 15 -7.55 10.05 -3.07
CA PHE A 15 -8.68 10.49 -2.27
C PHE A 15 -9.23 9.37 -1.37
N ILE A 16 -9.91 9.80 -0.30
CA ILE A 16 -10.89 9.04 0.47
C ILE A 16 -12.16 9.87 0.49
N LYS A 17 -13.31 9.27 0.20
CA LYS A 17 -14.58 9.98 0.20
C LYS A 17 -15.75 9.12 0.67
N ILE A 18 -16.79 9.78 1.15
CA ILE A 18 -18.07 9.17 1.46
C ILE A 18 -18.95 9.27 0.21
N TYR A 19 -19.32 8.13 -0.35
CA TYR A 19 -20.22 8.06 -1.50
C TYR A 19 -21.65 7.84 -1.00
N PHE A 20 -22.58 8.68 -1.44
CA PHE A 20 -24.01 8.55 -1.15
C PHE A 20 -24.74 7.83 -2.28
N ASN A 21 -25.34 6.70 -1.97
CA ASN A 21 -26.14 5.89 -2.88
C ASN A 21 -27.53 6.53 -3.13
N ARG A 22 -27.54 7.69 -3.76
CA ARG A 22 -28.79 8.48 -4.01
C ARG A 22 -29.79 7.71 -4.87
N LYS A 23 -29.32 6.79 -5.72
CA LYS A 23 -30.14 5.94 -6.59
C LYS A 23 -30.75 4.75 -5.84
N ARG A 24 -30.45 4.59 -4.56
CA ARG A 24 -30.89 3.47 -3.70
C ARG A 24 -30.65 2.08 -4.34
N LEU A 25 -29.54 1.93 -5.02
CA LEU A 25 -29.16 0.65 -5.63
C LEU A 25 -28.88 -0.40 -4.53
N ARG A 26 -29.33 -1.63 -4.76
CA ARG A 26 -28.97 -2.75 -3.88
C ARG A 26 -27.48 -3.03 -3.96
N SER A 27 -26.86 -3.46 -2.86
CA SER A 27 -25.42 -3.79 -2.77
C SER A 27 -25.10 -5.14 -3.41
N THR A 28 -25.47 -5.33 -4.68
CA THR A 28 -25.08 -6.48 -5.50
C THR A 28 -23.68 -6.26 -6.11
N PRO A 29 -22.96 -7.33 -6.51
CA PRO A 29 -21.64 -7.15 -7.14
C PRO A 29 -21.65 -6.22 -8.35
N ALA A 30 -22.67 -6.31 -9.20
CA ALA A 30 -22.81 -5.46 -10.38
C ALA A 30 -23.01 -3.98 -10.00
N ASN A 31 -23.84 -3.70 -9.00
CA ASN A 31 -24.09 -2.35 -8.54
C ASN A 31 -22.90 -1.77 -7.79
N LEU A 32 -22.15 -2.56 -7.00
CA LEU A 32 -20.92 -2.08 -6.36
C LEU A 32 -19.87 -1.69 -7.39
N ARG A 33 -19.68 -2.49 -8.45
CA ARG A 33 -18.80 -2.11 -9.58
C ARG A 33 -19.26 -0.82 -10.25
N LYS A 34 -20.57 -0.66 -10.47
CA LYS A 34 -21.13 0.56 -11.06
C LYS A 34 -20.89 1.79 -10.17
N MET A 35 -21.15 1.68 -8.86
CA MET A 35 -20.90 2.76 -7.90
C MET A 35 -19.40 3.09 -7.83
N LEU A 36 -18.53 2.09 -7.84
CA LEU A 36 -17.09 2.28 -7.84
C LEU A 36 -16.64 3.01 -9.10
N ALA A 37 -17.10 2.59 -10.28
CA ALA A 37 -16.80 3.26 -11.55
C ALA A 37 -17.30 4.73 -11.58
N GLU A 38 -18.52 4.99 -11.08
CA GLU A 38 -19.07 6.36 -10.95
C GLU A 38 -18.19 7.26 -10.06
N THR A 39 -17.52 6.68 -9.07
CA THR A 39 -16.63 7.44 -8.18
C THR A 39 -15.21 7.59 -8.70
N GLY A 40 -14.80 6.75 -9.64
CA GLY A 40 -13.43 6.61 -10.08
C GLY A 40 -12.48 6.08 -9.00
N GLY A 41 -13.00 5.40 -7.97
CA GLY A 41 -12.23 4.80 -6.88
C GLY A 41 -11.57 3.48 -7.27
N ASP A 42 -10.62 3.02 -6.46
CA ASP A 42 -9.98 1.71 -6.59
C ASP A 42 -10.61 0.67 -5.66
N ALA A 43 -11.30 1.12 -4.61
CA ALA A 43 -12.07 0.22 -3.75
C ALA A 43 -13.23 0.93 -3.05
N ILE A 44 -14.24 0.15 -2.69
CA ILE A 44 -15.47 0.57 -2.01
C ILE A 44 -15.82 -0.45 -0.93
N CYS A 45 -16.22 0.02 0.25
CA CYS A 45 -16.84 -0.81 1.28
C CYS A 45 -18.04 -0.10 1.92
N ASN A 46 -18.88 -0.84 2.64
CA ASN A 46 -19.98 -0.25 3.39
C ASN A 46 -19.50 0.78 4.43
N GLY A 47 -20.30 1.80 4.64
CA GLY A 47 -20.07 2.83 5.65
C GLY A 47 -20.63 2.48 7.03
N SER A 48 -20.96 3.52 7.79
CA SER A 48 -21.51 3.46 9.14
C SER A 48 -22.97 2.97 9.19
N ILE A 49 -23.49 2.79 10.38
CA ILE A 49 -24.85 2.34 10.67
C ILE A 49 -25.87 3.36 10.16
N PHE A 50 -27.01 2.86 9.70
CA PHE A 50 -28.14 3.66 9.20
C PHE A 50 -29.47 3.15 9.72
N LEU A 51 -30.47 4.04 9.74
CA LEU A 51 -31.81 3.75 10.16
C LEU A 51 -32.64 3.12 9.02
N ARG A 52 -33.87 2.68 9.32
CA ARG A 52 -34.77 2.05 8.32
C ARG A 52 -35.14 2.99 7.17
N ASP A 53 -35.17 4.29 7.41
CA ASP A 53 -35.40 5.33 6.39
C ASP A 53 -34.16 5.66 5.55
N LEU A 54 -33.03 4.96 5.79
CA LEU A 54 -31.71 5.13 5.17
C LEU A 54 -30.97 6.38 5.64
N SER A 55 -31.44 7.09 6.66
CA SER A 55 -30.70 8.19 7.28
C SER A 55 -29.54 7.66 8.15
N PRO A 56 -28.46 8.45 8.34
CA PRO A 56 -27.36 8.06 9.21
C PRO A 56 -27.82 7.91 10.67
N ALA A 57 -27.45 6.80 11.32
CA ALA A 57 -27.67 6.59 12.75
C ALA A 57 -26.60 7.26 13.60
N CYS A 58 -25.36 7.31 13.10
CA CYS A 58 -24.19 7.88 13.76
C CYS A 58 -23.81 9.23 13.15
N HIS A 59 -22.92 9.97 13.82
CA HIS A 59 -22.46 11.28 13.32
C HIS A 59 -21.80 11.14 11.96
N LEU A 60 -22.22 11.97 11.02
CA LEU A 60 -21.76 11.94 9.64
C LEU A 60 -21.62 13.36 9.09
N LYS A 61 -20.44 13.69 8.61
CA LYS A 61 -20.14 14.91 7.85
C LYS A 61 -19.43 14.53 6.56
N ALA A 62 -19.83 15.10 5.45
CA ALA A 62 -19.21 14.84 4.16
C ALA A 62 -19.20 16.12 3.33
N ASP A 63 -18.03 16.44 2.77
CA ASP A 63 -17.79 17.64 1.96
C ASP A 63 -18.28 18.91 2.69
N ASP A 64 -17.85 19.08 3.94
CA ASP A 64 -18.25 20.15 4.88
C ASP A 64 -19.75 20.24 5.23
N LYS A 65 -20.56 19.28 4.76
CA LYS A 65 -21.98 19.25 5.05
C LYS A 65 -22.29 18.20 6.12
N VAL A 66 -22.79 18.67 7.26
CA VAL A 66 -23.29 17.80 8.33
C VAL A 66 -24.54 17.06 7.84
N ARG A 67 -24.51 15.73 7.88
CA ARG A 67 -25.60 14.83 7.50
C ARG A 67 -26.34 14.28 8.71
N LYS A 68 -25.62 14.07 9.79
CA LYS A 68 -26.14 13.77 11.11
C LYS A 68 -25.35 14.60 12.13
N ALA A 69 -26.02 15.52 12.76
CA ALA A 69 -25.41 16.41 13.76
C ALA A 69 -24.96 15.61 14.99
N PRO A 70 -23.77 15.87 15.51
CA PRO A 70 -23.31 15.31 16.76
C PRO A 70 -24.06 15.96 17.94
N ASN A 71 -24.58 15.12 18.84
CA ASN A 71 -25.21 15.53 20.09
C ASN A 71 -24.39 15.09 21.33
N TYR A 72 -23.26 14.43 21.11
CA TYR A 72 -22.27 14.00 22.12
C TYR A 72 -20.86 13.97 21.48
N ARG A 73 -19.83 13.82 22.31
CA ARG A 73 -18.48 13.59 21.80
C ARG A 73 -18.29 12.11 21.51
N ALA A 74 -17.71 11.80 20.35
CA ALA A 74 -17.44 10.45 19.90
C ALA A 74 -16.10 10.36 19.16
N TRP A 75 -15.68 9.18 18.76
CA TRP A 75 -14.54 8.95 17.91
C TRP A 75 -15.00 8.50 16.52
N ALA A 76 -14.40 9.07 15.49
CA ALA A 76 -14.75 8.81 14.10
C ALA A 76 -13.49 8.71 13.23
N VAL A 77 -13.58 8.01 12.10
CA VAL A 77 -12.62 8.28 11.01
C VAL A 77 -12.91 9.68 10.48
N SER A 78 -11.87 10.51 10.33
CA SER A 78 -12.00 11.94 10.06
C SER A 78 -10.85 12.45 9.21
N TRP A 79 -11.12 13.36 8.24
CA TRP A 79 -10.11 13.90 7.33
C TRP A 79 -10.60 15.15 6.59
N ASN A 80 -9.67 16.03 6.23
CA ASN A 80 -9.84 17.06 5.21
C ASN A 80 -9.34 16.57 3.83
N ASN A 81 -8.17 15.94 3.86
CA ASN A 81 -7.52 15.36 2.70
C ASN A 81 -6.91 13.99 3.09
N PRO A 82 -6.51 13.14 2.14
CA PRO A 82 -5.99 11.81 2.45
C PRO A 82 -4.79 11.79 3.40
N ALA A 83 -3.94 12.82 3.36
CA ALA A 83 -2.71 12.87 4.17
C ALA A 83 -2.98 13.07 5.67
N ASP A 84 -4.12 13.65 6.02
CA ASP A 84 -4.51 13.87 7.43
C ASP A 84 -5.58 12.89 7.94
N PHE A 85 -5.86 11.81 7.16
CA PHE A 85 -6.79 10.78 7.58
C PHE A 85 -6.37 10.15 8.91
N GLY A 86 -7.33 10.03 9.81
CA GLY A 86 -7.10 9.43 11.12
C GLY A 86 -8.38 9.13 11.86
N VAL A 87 -8.25 8.69 13.10
CA VAL A 87 -9.38 8.57 14.03
C VAL A 87 -9.26 9.71 15.04
N LYS A 88 -10.24 10.59 15.03
CA LYS A 88 -10.25 11.83 15.80
C LYS A 88 -11.54 11.97 16.61
N ALA A 89 -11.50 12.76 17.68
CA ALA A 89 -12.73 13.13 18.40
C ALA A 89 -13.60 14.03 17.52
N VAL A 90 -14.90 13.77 17.49
CA VAL A 90 -15.89 14.58 16.78
C VAL A 90 -16.97 15.10 17.74
N PRO A 91 -17.60 16.26 17.46
CA PRO A 91 -17.38 17.10 16.29
C PRO A 91 -16.00 17.75 16.25
N ASN A 92 -15.49 17.98 15.04
CA ASN A 92 -14.25 18.72 14.80
C ASN A 92 -14.37 19.54 13.50
N GLY A 93 -13.31 20.27 13.15
CA GLY A 93 -13.26 21.13 11.98
C GLY A 93 -13.05 20.41 10.64
N ASP A 94 -12.82 19.09 10.63
CA ASP A 94 -12.56 18.35 9.40
C ASP A 94 -13.76 18.37 8.45
N ALA A 95 -13.50 18.38 7.15
CA ALA A 95 -14.51 18.40 6.10
C ALA A 95 -15.32 17.09 6.06
N ASN A 96 -14.73 16.00 6.49
CA ASN A 96 -15.33 14.67 6.49
C ASN A 96 -15.11 13.98 7.82
N TYR A 97 -16.16 13.35 8.35
CA TYR A 97 -16.03 12.35 9.40
C TYR A 97 -17.18 11.34 9.32
N MET A 98 -16.90 10.11 9.72
CA MET A 98 -17.86 9.03 9.80
C MET A 98 -17.65 8.30 11.13
N GLU A 99 -18.59 8.50 12.05
CA GLU A 99 -18.62 7.80 13.34
C GLU A 99 -19.22 6.41 13.16
N CYS A 100 -18.76 5.47 14.00
CA CYS A 100 -19.46 4.24 14.32
C CYS A 100 -18.91 3.68 15.65
N VAL A 101 -18.82 2.37 15.82
CA VAL A 101 -18.36 1.75 17.07
C VAL A 101 -16.83 1.76 17.13
N TYR A 102 -16.26 2.48 18.09
CA TYR A 102 -14.82 2.52 18.26
C TYR A 102 -14.30 1.32 19.06
N LEU A 103 -13.28 0.67 18.53
CA LEU A 103 -12.70 -0.57 19.06
C LEU A 103 -11.31 -0.34 19.66
N ILE A 104 -10.48 0.46 19.01
CA ILE A 104 -9.09 0.76 19.38
C ILE A 104 -8.84 2.25 19.20
N ILE A 105 -8.30 2.91 20.21
CA ILE A 105 -7.91 4.34 20.16
C ILE A 105 -6.51 4.49 20.76
N GLY A 106 -5.57 5.03 19.97
CA GLY A 106 -4.18 5.23 20.40
C GLY A 106 -3.50 3.93 20.83
N GLY A 107 -3.73 2.83 20.11
CA GLY A 107 -3.21 1.50 20.42
C GLY A 107 -3.89 0.78 21.60
N LYS A 108 -4.83 1.46 22.29
CA LYS A 108 -5.53 0.91 23.46
C LYS A 108 -6.86 0.29 23.07
N LYS A 109 -7.10 -0.96 23.48
CA LYS A 109 -8.39 -1.64 23.30
C LYS A 109 -9.49 -0.95 24.14
N ILE A 110 -10.60 -0.63 23.51
CA ILE A 110 -11.78 -0.11 24.22
C ILE A 110 -12.49 -1.27 24.92
N SER A 111 -12.73 -1.11 26.19
CA SER A 111 -13.40 -2.14 27.02
C SER A 111 -14.23 -1.47 28.11
N PRO A 112 -15.54 -1.81 28.21
CA PRO A 112 -16.31 -2.65 27.28
C PRO A 112 -16.50 -1.96 25.93
N VAL A 113 -16.74 -2.74 24.84
CA VAL A 113 -17.17 -2.17 23.55
C VAL A 113 -18.63 -1.72 23.69
N THR A 114 -18.86 -0.43 23.48
CA THR A 114 -20.22 0.13 23.54
C THR A 114 -20.87 0.10 22.16
N CYS A 115 -21.92 -0.68 22.00
CA CYS A 115 -22.70 -0.79 20.78
C CYS A 115 -24.14 -1.24 21.09
N GLY A 116 -25.04 -1.11 20.13
CA GLY A 116 -26.41 -1.60 20.25
C GLY A 116 -26.48 -3.11 20.54
N ALA A 117 -27.53 -3.54 21.26
CA ALA A 117 -27.71 -4.95 21.60
C ALA A 117 -27.76 -5.86 20.37
N ASP A 118 -28.32 -5.35 19.27
CA ASP A 118 -28.41 -5.97 17.95
C ASP A 118 -27.05 -6.13 17.24
N MET A 119 -25.98 -5.55 17.76
CA MET A 119 -24.64 -5.64 17.22
C MET A 119 -23.72 -6.58 18.00
N LYS A 120 -24.11 -7.03 19.18
CA LYS A 120 -23.27 -7.80 20.10
C LYS A 120 -23.01 -9.24 19.68
N TYR A 121 -23.78 -9.77 18.74
CA TYR A 121 -23.61 -11.14 18.26
C TYR A 121 -22.52 -11.28 17.17
N ARG A 122 -22.14 -12.52 16.89
CA ARG A 122 -21.20 -12.84 15.82
C ARG A 122 -21.81 -12.57 14.46
N ALA A 123 -21.18 -11.71 13.67
CA ALA A 123 -21.61 -11.33 12.32
C ALA A 123 -20.40 -11.00 11.43
N PRO A 124 -20.57 -10.96 10.10
CA PRO A 124 -19.63 -10.31 9.17
C PRO A 124 -19.33 -8.88 9.64
N ARG A 125 -18.10 -8.42 9.46
CA ARG A 125 -17.66 -7.13 10.01
C ARG A 125 -16.82 -6.32 9.03
N THR A 126 -16.97 -5.00 9.17
CA THR A 126 -16.14 -4.00 8.50
C THR A 126 -15.48 -3.12 9.56
N ALA A 127 -14.17 -2.88 9.44
CA ALA A 127 -13.46 -1.91 10.27
C ALA A 127 -12.57 -1.03 9.40
N ILE A 128 -12.49 0.24 9.76
CA ILE A 128 -11.66 1.26 9.12
C ILE A 128 -10.87 1.98 10.22
N GLY A 129 -9.64 2.36 9.93
CA GLY A 129 -8.80 3.07 10.89
C GLY A 129 -7.37 3.26 10.42
N THR A 130 -6.44 3.16 11.36
CA THR A 130 -5.01 3.31 11.07
C THR A 130 -4.19 2.16 11.65
N LYS A 131 -3.11 1.82 10.93
CA LYS A 131 -2.10 0.86 11.35
C LYS A 131 -0.73 1.37 10.93
N ASN A 132 0.18 1.55 11.89
CA ASN A 132 1.51 2.16 11.66
C ASN A 132 1.40 3.49 10.88
N GLY A 133 0.47 4.36 11.27
CA GLY A 133 0.22 5.64 10.62
C GLY A 133 -0.34 5.56 9.19
N ARG A 134 -0.74 4.37 8.71
CA ARG A 134 -1.29 4.13 7.37
C ARG A 134 -2.81 3.99 7.44
N PHE A 135 -3.53 4.37 6.40
CA PHE A 135 -4.93 3.98 6.23
C PHE A 135 -5.04 2.46 6.28
N ALA A 136 -5.98 1.95 7.07
CA ALA A 136 -6.18 0.51 7.25
C ALA A 136 -7.66 0.16 7.11
N TYR A 137 -7.93 -0.97 6.45
CA TYR A 137 -9.26 -1.52 6.30
C TYR A 137 -9.27 -3.02 6.55
N TYR A 138 -10.38 -3.50 7.11
CA TYR A 138 -10.70 -4.91 7.31
C TYR A 138 -12.18 -5.11 6.98
N VAL A 139 -12.49 -5.96 6.02
CA VAL A 139 -13.87 -6.31 5.63
C VAL A 139 -13.92 -7.83 5.49
N SER A 140 -14.77 -8.49 6.27
CA SER A 140 -14.78 -9.95 6.30
C SER A 140 -16.19 -10.52 6.44
N LYS A 141 -16.44 -11.63 5.73
CA LYS A 141 -17.58 -12.53 5.96
C LYS A 141 -17.40 -13.41 7.20
N ASP A 142 -16.19 -13.53 7.71
CA ASP A 142 -15.93 -14.24 8.95
C ASP A 142 -16.66 -13.54 10.10
N ARG A 143 -17.29 -14.35 10.94
CA ARG A 143 -18.23 -13.83 11.94
C ARG A 143 -17.51 -13.58 13.26
N HIS A 144 -17.48 -12.32 13.70
CA HIS A 144 -16.90 -11.88 14.95
C HIS A 144 -17.92 -11.11 15.80
N THR A 145 -17.84 -11.24 17.12
CA THR A 145 -18.42 -10.21 18.00
C THR A 145 -17.58 -8.93 17.90
N PRO A 146 -18.08 -7.76 18.34
CA PRO A 146 -17.28 -6.54 18.38
C PRO A 146 -15.97 -6.71 19.17
N GLU A 147 -15.99 -7.41 20.31
CA GLU A 147 -14.83 -7.70 21.14
C GLU A 147 -13.83 -8.61 20.43
N GLN A 148 -14.31 -9.66 19.76
CA GLN A 148 -13.45 -10.56 18.98
C GLN A 148 -12.78 -9.81 17.81
N LEU A 149 -13.51 -8.94 17.13
CA LEU A 149 -12.94 -8.08 16.09
C LEU A 149 -11.89 -7.12 16.67
N ARG A 150 -12.20 -6.45 17.78
CA ARG A 150 -11.25 -5.58 18.49
C ARG A 150 -9.95 -6.33 18.81
N ASP A 151 -10.05 -7.53 19.39
CA ASP A 151 -8.90 -8.30 19.81
C ASP A 151 -8.06 -8.79 18.60
N LEU A 152 -8.72 -9.18 17.51
CA LEU A 152 -8.08 -9.53 16.24
C LEU A 152 -7.29 -8.33 15.66
N LEU A 153 -7.91 -7.15 15.60
CA LEU A 153 -7.26 -5.96 15.06
C LEU A 153 -6.11 -5.47 15.96
N ALA A 154 -6.28 -5.52 17.27
CA ALA A 154 -5.25 -5.17 18.24
C ALA A 154 -4.04 -6.10 18.13
N SER A 155 -4.26 -7.43 18.06
CA SER A 155 -3.17 -8.41 17.88
C SER A 155 -2.48 -8.24 16.51
N SER A 156 -3.18 -7.68 15.53
CA SER A 156 -2.62 -7.35 14.23
C SER A 156 -1.90 -5.99 14.20
N GLY A 157 -1.77 -5.27 15.33
CA GLY A 157 -1.03 -4.02 15.46
C GLY A 157 -1.73 -2.78 14.89
N TRP A 158 -3.07 -2.69 14.99
CA TRP A 158 -3.79 -1.47 14.63
C TRP A 158 -3.59 -0.39 15.70
N ASP A 159 -3.35 0.84 15.23
CA ASP A 159 -3.26 2.02 16.10
C ASP A 159 -4.65 2.52 16.51
N ASN A 160 -5.56 2.54 15.54
CA ASN A 160 -6.94 2.96 15.75
C ASN A 160 -7.89 2.12 14.89
N ALA A 161 -9.08 1.78 15.40
CA ALA A 161 -10.09 1.03 14.68
C ALA A 161 -11.51 1.48 15.04
N ILE A 162 -12.28 1.80 14.02
CA ILE A 162 -13.73 2.05 14.07
C ILE A 162 -14.42 0.89 13.33
N MET A 163 -15.29 0.15 14.02
CA MET A 163 -16.15 -0.86 13.39
C MET A 163 -17.33 -0.16 12.73
N MET A 164 -17.47 -0.33 11.43
CA MET A 164 -18.57 0.16 10.62
C MET A 164 -19.81 -0.74 10.74
N ASP A 165 -20.85 -0.48 9.96
CA ASP A 165 -22.00 -1.40 9.87
C ASP A 165 -21.54 -2.80 9.47
N GLY A 166 -22.29 -3.79 9.92
CA GLY A 166 -21.92 -5.19 9.77
C GLY A 166 -23.07 -6.07 9.28
N GLY A 167 -22.92 -7.38 9.48
CA GLY A 167 -23.94 -8.35 9.10
C GLY A 167 -24.26 -8.32 7.61
N GLY A 168 -25.52 -8.14 7.27
CA GLY A 168 -26.00 -8.08 5.88
C GLY A 168 -25.50 -6.88 5.08
N SER A 169 -24.98 -5.83 5.74
CA SER A 169 -24.40 -4.67 5.07
C SER A 169 -22.93 -4.87 4.67
N THR A 170 -22.23 -5.86 5.26
CA THR A 170 -20.80 -6.06 4.99
C THR A 170 -20.53 -6.34 3.53
N CYS A 171 -19.83 -5.45 2.85
CA CYS A 171 -19.50 -5.58 1.44
C CYS A 171 -18.17 -4.89 1.11
N PHE A 172 -17.52 -5.41 0.09
CA PHE A 172 -16.30 -4.86 -0.48
C PHE A 172 -16.26 -5.13 -1.98
N MET A 173 -15.70 -4.20 -2.74
CA MET A 173 -15.39 -4.38 -4.16
C MET A 173 -14.18 -3.53 -4.51
N ASP A 174 -13.21 -4.10 -5.22
CA ASP A 174 -12.09 -3.37 -5.79
C ASP A 174 -12.28 -3.11 -7.30
N LYS A 175 -11.40 -2.33 -7.88
CA LYS A 175 -11.42 -1.95 -9.30
C LYS A 175 -11.26 -3.14 -10.25
N ASP A 176 -10.64 -4.23 -9.78
CA ASP A 176 -10.42 -5.45 -10.56
C ASP A 176 -11.64 -6.39 -10.50
N GLY A 177 -12.70 -5.93 -9.82
CA GLY A 177 -13.95 -6.66 -9.66
C GLY A 177 -13.93 -7.74 -8.59
N GLU A 178 -12.85 -7.79 -7.81
CA GLU A 178 -12.68 -8.73 -6.73
C GLU A 178 -13.35 -8.20 -5.45
N GLY A 179 -14.22 -8.99 -4.87
CA GLY A 179 -14.93 -8.58 -3.66
C GLY A 179 -16.08 -9.51 -3.30
N PHE A 180 -16.94 -9.01 -2.42
CA PHE A 180 -18.12 -9.73 -1.96
C PHE A 180 -19.21 -8.77 -1.47
N THR A 181 -20.42 -9.29 -1.34
CA THR A 181 -21.57 -8.60 -0.78
C THR A 181 -22.16 -9.39 0.39
N GLY A 182 -22.88 -8.69 1.26
CA GLY A 182 -23.71 -9.27 2.29
C GLY A 182 -25.03 -9.85 1.72
N ASP A 183 -26.18 -9.40 2.23
CA ASP A 183 -27.49 -9.86 1.79
C ASP A 183 -28.06 -9.06 0.58
N GLY A 184 -27.30 -8.13 0.04
CA GLY A 184 -27.71 -7.32 -1.11
C GLY A 184 -28.69 -6.21 -0.78
N ARG A 185 -28.85 -5.81 0.48
CA ARG A 185 -29.72 -4.68 0.89
C ARG A 185 -29.27 -3.35 0.29
N VAL A 186 -30.13 -2.36 0.33
CA VAL A 186 -29.75 -0.99 0.02
C VAL A 186 -28.91 -0.43 1.16
N ILE A 187 -27.70 0.04 0.85
CA ILE A 187 -26.82 0.73 1.78
C ILE A 187 -26.76 2.19 1.33
N PRO A 188 -27.04 3.17 2.22
CA PRO A 188 -27.19 4.56 1.81
C PRO A 188 -25.86 5.28 1.55
N PHE A 189 -24.77 4.85 2.20
CA PHE A 189 -23.45 5.46 2.03
C PHE A 189 -22.32 4.44 2.21
N PHE A 190 -21.25 4.69 1.47
CA PHE A 190 -20.08 3.84 1.41
C PHE A 190 -18.82 4.68 1.66
N LEU A 191 -17.77 4.04 2.09
CA LEU A 191 -16.42 4.60 2.03
C LEU A 191 -15.75 4.14 0.73
N VAL A 192 -15.20 5.09 -0.02
CA VAL A 192 -14.50 4.84 -1.28
C VAL A 192 -13.13 5.49 -1.20
N TRP A 193 -12.11 4.77 -1.66
CA TRP A 193 -10.77 5.34 -1.77
C TRP A 193 -10.15 5.05 -3.13
N LYS A 194 -9.24 5.90 -3.52
CA LYS A 194 -8.42 5.77 -4.71
C LYS A 194 -6.97 5.93 -4.36
N LEU A 195 -6.16 5.04 -4.88
CA LEU A 195 -4.72 5.20 -4.85
C LEU A 195 -4.32 6.26 -5.87
N LYS A 196 -3.31 7.05 -5.55
CA LYS A 196 -2.61 7.76 -6.60
C LYS A 196 -2.24 6.68 -7.60
N SER A 197 -2.61 6.84 -8.86
CA SER A 197 -1.99 6.02 -9.87
C SER A 197 -0.49 6.06 -9.50
N LYS A 198 0.11 4.93 -9.11
CA LYS A 198 1.49 4.80 -9.47
C LYS A 198 1.39 5.11 -10.95
N LYS A 199 1.85 6.29 -11.36
CA LYS A 199 2.10 6.48 -12.77
C LYS A 199 2.91 5.25 -13.14
N THR A 200 2.28 4.28 -13.77
CA THR A 200 2.90 3.61 -14.86
C THR A 200 3.13 4.79 -15.78
N GLU A 201 4.22 5.50 -15.56
CA GLU A 201 4.73 6.39 -16.54
C GLU A 201 4.94 5.51 -17.76
N GLU A 202 3.91 5.47 -18.62
CA GLU A 202 4.27 5.45 -20.01
C GLU A 202 5.30 6.59 -20.16
N PRO A 203 6.43 6.35 -20.83
CA PRO A 203 7.52 7.30 -20.88
C PRO A 203 7.14 8.51 -21.73
N LYS A 204 6.42 9.48 -21.13
CA LYS A 204 6.23 10.83 -21.64
C LYS A 204 6.36 11.82 -20.50
N GLY A 205 7.59 12.25 -20.31
CA GLY A 205 7.99 13.25 -19.34
C GLY A 205 9.22 12.76 -18.59
N GLU A 206 10.31 13.43 -18.76
CA GLU A 206 11.63 13.17 -18.23
C GLU A 206 11.57 12.59 -16.81
N ARG A 207 11.95 11.29 -16.66
CA ARG A 207 12.50 10.83 -15.40
C ARG A 207 13.63 11.78 -15.04
N PRO A 208 13.87 12.13 -13.77
CA PRO A 208 15.22 12.47 -13.38
C PRO A 208 16.04 11.25 -13.76
N MET A 209 16.66 11.31 -14.92
CA MET A 209 17.33 10.16 -15.54
C MET A 209 18.49 9.79 -14.64
N VAL A 210 18.41 8.59 -14.04
CA VAL A 210 19.66 7.94 -13.66
C VAL A 210 20.44 7.88 -14.95
N GLU A 211 21.46 8.73 -15.06
CA GLU A 211 22.34 8.77 -16.21
C GLU A 211 22.86 7.35 -16.45
N ILE A 212 22.62 6.81 -17.64
CA ILE A 212 23.10 5.47 -18.01
C ILE A 212 24.10 5.64 -19.12
N ASN A 213 25.32 5.21 -18.87
CA ASN A 213 26.36 5.21 -19.86
C ASN A 213 26.40 3.86 -20.58
N ALA A 214 26.50 3.90 -21.89
CA ALA A 214 26.68 2.76 -22.76
C ALA A 214 28.14 2.65 -23.19
N TYR A 215 28.69 1.44 -23.09
CA TYR A 215 30.08 1.11 -23.45
C TYR A 215 30.11 -0.14 -24.30
N SER A 216 31.25 -0.33 -25.02
CA SER A 216 31.64 -1.57 -25.68
C SER A 216 32.65 -2.29 -24.81
N LYS A 217 32.41 -3.55 -24.45
CA LYS A 217 33.37 -4.38 -23.72
C LYS A 217 34.69 -4.50 -24.48
N ALA A 218 34.64 -4.67 -25.80
CA ALA A 218 35.82 -4.83 -26.65
C ALA A 218 36.67 -3.53 -26.74
N LYS A 219 35.99 -2.38 -26.89
CA LYS A 219 36.66 -1.09 -27.05
C LYS A 219 36.99 -0.41 -25.71
N ASP A 220 36.04 -0.47 -24.75
CA ASP A 220 36.11 0.30 -23.52
C ASP A 220 36.41 -0.57 -22.29
N GLY A 221 36.58 -1.88 -22.42
CA GLY A 221 36.69 -2.81 -21.31
C GLY A 221 37.71 -2.44 -20.24
N GLY A 222 38.83 -1.82 -20.65
CA GLY A 222 39.88 -1.30 -19.75
C GLY A 222 39.61 0.10 -19.19
N LYS A 223 38.56 0.82 -19.65
CA LYS A 223 38.26 2.18 -19.20
C LYS A 223 37.85 2.17 -17.73
N LYS A 224 38.51 2.99 -16.93
CA LYS A 224 38.16 3.15 -15.52
C LYS A 224 36.86 3.93 -15.36
N LEU A 225 35.95 3.38 -14.56
CA LEU A 225 34.72 4.02 -14.12
C LEU A 225 34.85 4.62 -12.72
N SER A 226 35.75 4.05 -11.91
CA SER A 226 36.16 4.56 -10.61
C SER A 226 37.61 4.13 -10.30
N ALA A 227 38.10 4.45 -9.10
CA ALA A 227 39.40 3.95 -8.65
C ALA A 227 39.48 2.41 -8.68
N ASN A 228 38.40 1.71 -8.45
CA ASN A 228 38.31 0.27 -8.23
C ASN A 228 37.71 -0.51 -9.40
N PHE A 229 37.00 0.15 -10.35
CA PHE A 229 36.21 -0.54 -11.39
C PHE A 229 36.52 -0.06 -12.79
N THR A 230 36.53 -1.03 -13.71
CA THR A 230 36.59 -0.83 -15.15
C THR A 230 35.29 -1.30 -15.81
N VAL A 231 35.05 -0.91 -17.07
CA VAL A 231 33.85 -1.28 -17.83
C VAL A 231 33.62 -2.80 -17.89
N LYS A 232 34.69 -3.60 -18.07
CA LYS A 232 34.58 -5.06 -18.23
C LYS A 232 33.93 -5.77 -17.02
N GLU A 233 34.06 -5.20 -15.83
CA GLU A 233 33.47 -5.78 -14.60
C GLU A 233 31.95 -5.68 -14.54
N PHE A 234 31.39 -4.76 -15.32
CA PHE A 234 29.94 -4.59 -15.48
C PHE A 234 29.36 -5.37 -16.66
N ALA A 235 30.19 -6.01 -17.48
CA ALA A 235 29.76 -6.72 -18.69
C ALA A 235 28.91 -7.94 -18.38
N CYS A 236 27.93 -8.19 -19.27
CA CYS A 236 27.12 -9.41 -19.22
C CYS A 236 27.98 -10.66 -19.43
N LYS A 237 27.65 -11.74 -18.70
CA LYS A 237 28.34 -13.03 -18.80
C LYS A 237 27.97 -13.84 -20.03
N ASP A 238 27.03 -13.38 -20.83
CA ASP A 238 26.61 -14.03 -22.08
C ASP A 238 27.58 -13.78 -23.25
N GLY A 239 28.63 -13.00 -23.03
CA GLY A 239 29.63 -12.66 -24.05
C GLY A 239 29.29 -11.45 -24.92
N SER A 240 28.13 -10.80 -24.69
CA SER A 240 27.76 -9.60 -25.43
C SER A 240 28.75 -8.46 -25.23
N ASP A 241 28.89 -7.61 -26.27
CA ASP A 241 29.80 -6.46 -26.23
C ASP A 241 29.22 -5.24 -25.53
N ALA A 242 27.89 -5.12 -25.54
CA ALA A 242 27.19 -4.00 -24.92
C ALA A 242 27.27 -4.05 -23.39
N VAL A 243 27.66 -2.93 -22.77
CA VAL A 243 27.71 -2.76 -21.31
C VAL A 243 26.97 -1.48 -20.97
N LEU A 244 25.95 -1.58 -20.13
CA LEU A 244 25.23 -0.43 -19.58
C LEU A 244 25.53 -0.32 -18.09
N THR A 245 25.84 0.89 -17.61
CA THR A 245 25.99 1.15 -16.18
C THR A 245 25.67 2.59 -15.82
N ALA A 246 25.04 2.78 -14.68
CA ALA A 246 24.78 4.09 -14.11
C ALA A 246 26.01 4.56 -13.29
N PRO A 247 26.50 5.80 -13.46
CA PRO A 247 27.56 6.36 -12.61
C PRO A 247 27.19 6.27 -11.12
N ARG A 248 25.92 6.51 -10.78
CA ARG A 248 25.41 6.41 -9.41
C ARG A 248 25.56 4.99 -8.83
N LEU A 249 25.42 3.93 -9.64
CA LEU A 249 25.67 2.55 -9.21
C LEU A 249 27.16 2.36 -8.90
N VAL A 250 28.05 2.84 -9.77
CA VAL A 250 29.52 2.73 -9.58
C VAL A 250 29.97 3.36 -8.28
N MET A 251 29.35 4.46 -7.85
CA MET A 251 29.71 5.15 -6.61
C MET A 251 29.41 4.35 -5.34
N VAL A 252 28.39 3.49 -5.34
CA VAL A 252 27.97 2.72 -4.15
C VAL A 252 28.60 1.32 -4.08
N LEU A 253 29.29 0.88 -5.12
CA LEU A 253 29.87 -0.47 -5.20
C LEU A 253 31.27 -0.55 -4.62
N GLN A 254 31.56 -1.66 -3.90
CA GLN A 254 32.91 -2.02 -3.44
C GLN A 254 33.48 -3.25 -4.16
N SER A 255 32.62 -4.17 -4.60
CA SER A 255 33.00 -5.31 -5.45
C SER A 255 31.75 -5.80 -6.21
N ILE A 256 31.98 -6.46 -7.36
CA ILE A 256 30.89 -6.90 -8.24
C ILE A 256 30.96 -8.41 -8.47
N ARG A 257 29.84 -9.13 -8.29
CA ARG A 257 29.66 -10.53 -8.73
C ARG A 257 28.89 -10.63 -10.04
N SER A 258 27.91 -9.76 -10.24
CA SER A 258 27.06 -9.68 -11.43
C SER A 258 26.51 -8.27 -11.53
N ALA A 259 26.47 -7.71 -12.73
CA ALA A 259 25.90 -6.39 -12.98
C ALA A 259 24.96 -6.41 -14.19
N TYR A 260 25.28 -5.70 -15.28
CA TYR A 260 24.44 -5.67 -16.46
C TYR A 260 24.11 -7.05 -17.00
N ARG A 261 22.85 -7.26 -17.40
CA ARG A 261 22.36 -8.46 -18.10
C ARG A 261 21.60 -8.05 -19.35
N THR A 262 21.88 -8.71 -20.48
CA THR A 262 21.03 -8.55 -21.65
C THR A 262 19.62 -9.10 -21.33
N PRO A 263 18.54 -8.57 -21.96
CA PRO A 263 17.20 -9.10 -21.76
C PRO A 263 17.09 -10.61 -22.02
N GLN A 264 17.79 -11.12 -23.02
CA GLN A 264 17.83 -12.54 -23.36
C GLN A 264 18.50 -13.38 -22.25
N TYR A 265 19.63 -12.92 -21.72
CA TYR A 265 20.30 -13.59 -20.61
C TYR A 265 19.48 -13.52 -19.33
N ASN A 266 18.84 -12.38 -19.06
CA ASN A 266 17.95 -12.18 -17.92
C ASN A 266 16.78 -13.16 -17.93
N ALA A 267 16.14 -13.39 -19.09
CA ALA A 267 15.10 -14.38 -19.27
C ALA A 267 15.60 -15.81 -19.04
N LYS A 268 16.81 -16.13 -19.57
CA LYS A 268 17.44 -17.45 -19.39
C LYS A 268 17.71 -17.82 -17.93
N VAL A 269 18.03 -16.83 -17.09
CA VAL A 269 18.26 -17.05 -15.65
C VAL A 269 17.00 -16.90 -14.79
N GLY A 270 15.82 -16.80 -15.41
CA GLY A 270 14.53 -16.81 -14.72
C GLY A 270 14.17 -15.52 -13.99
N CYS A 271 14.78 -14.38 -14.33
CA CYS A 271 14.50 -13.11 -13.69
C CYS A 271 13.35 -12.35 -14.37
N ALA A 272 12.74 -11.40 -13.64
CA ALA A 272 11.66 -10.58 -14.16
C ALA A 272 12.04 -9.82 -15.44
N ALA A 273 11.11 -9.65 -16.38
CA ALA A 273 11.35 -9.00 -17.67
C ALA A 273 11.86 -7.55 -17.55
N HIS A 274 11.43 -6.83 -16.50
CA HIS A 274 11.84 -5.45 -16.18
C HIS A 274 12.85 -5.39 -15.03
N SER A 275 13.82 -6.31 -15.05
CA SER A 275 14.87 -6.38 -14.03
C SER A 275 15.81 -5.17 -14.12
N GLN A 276 16.21 -4.62 -12.98
CA GLN A 276 17.18 -3.52 -12.89
C GLN A 276 18.54 -3.86 -13.50
N TYR A 277 18.90 -5.14 -13.60
CA TYR A 277 20.08 -5.59 -14.34
C TYR A 277 20.03 -5.26 -15.82
N CYS A 278 18.85 -5.36 -16.45
CA CYS A 278 18.71 -5.06 -17.88
C CYS A 278 18.87 -3.56 -18.19
N TYR A 279 18.76 -2.71 -17.19
CA TYR A 279 18.95 -1.26 -17.31
C TYR A 279 20.34 -0.79 -16.89
N GLY A 280 21.21 -1.71 -16.41
CA GLY A 280 22.54 -1.34 -15.90
C GLY A 280 22.51 -0.59 -14.56
N THR A 281 21.41 -0.69 -13.84
CA THR A 281 21.15 0.00 -12.56
C THR A 281 21.28 -0.91 -11.34
N ALA A 282 21.63 -2.19 -11.51
CA ALA A 282 21.77 -3.17 -10.43
C ALA A 282 23.07 -3.94 -10.51
N ALA A 283 23.54 -4.40 -9.34
CA ALA A 283 24.65 -5.34 -9.20
C ALA A 283 24.42 -6.27 -8.00
N ASP A 284 24.90 -7.51 -8.13
CA ASP A 284 25.14 -8.43 -7.02
C ASP A 284 26.57 -8.27 -6.54
N ILE A 285 26.75 -8.03 -5.26
CA ILE A 285 28.06 -7.79 -4.67
C ILE A 285 28.36 -8.75 -3.53
N SER A 286 29.63 -9.03 -3.32
CA SER A 286 30.13 -9.64 -2.10
C SER A 286 31.45 -8.96 -1.70
N VAL A 287 31.64 -8.77 -0.40
CA VAL A 287 32.82 -8.13 0.14
C VAL A 287 33.60 -9.16 0.98
N ARG A 288 34.88 -9.33 0.71
CA ARG A 288 35.72 -10.30 1.42
C ARG A 288 35.71 -9.99 2.92
N GLY A 289 35.39 -10.99 3.75
CA GLY A 289 35.37 -10.85 5.21
C GLY A 289 34.12 -10.17 5.76
N GLN A 290 33.13 -9.85 4.92
CA GLN A 290 31.85 -9.27 5.34
C GLN A 290 30.67 -10.22 5.03
N THR A 291 29.68 -10.22 5.92
CA THR A 291 28.43 -10.94 5.67
C THR A 291 27.53 -10.15 4.72
N PRO A 292 26.62 -10.80 3.95
CA PRO A 292 25.64 -10.09 3.13
C PRO A 292 24.80 -9.08 3.93
N ALA A 293 24.48 -9.39 5.18
CA ALA A 293 23.72 -8.47 6.05
C ALA A 293 24.54 -7.22 6.42
N ALA A 294 25.83 -7.35 6.70
CA ALA A 294 26.72 -6.21 6.98
C ALA A 294 26.87 -5.31 5.74
N VAL A 295 27.02 -5.93 4.56
CA VAL A 295 27.06 -5.19 3.28
C VAL A 295 25.75 -4.46 3.01
N ALA A 296 24.62 -5.10 3.29
CA ALA A 296 23.29 -4.48 3.15
C ALA A 296 23.09 -3.31 4.11
N ALA A 297 23.52 -3.42 5.37
CA ALA A 297 23.48 -2.35 6.33
C ALA A 297 24.26 -1.12 5.85
N TYR A 298 25.48 -1.32 5.39
CA TYR A 298 26.30 -0.24 4.82
C TYR A 298 25.69 0.37 3.55
N ALA A 299 25.14 -0.47 2.66
CA ALA A 299 24.42 0.04 1.49
C ALA A 299 23.22 0.92 1.88
N ARG A 300 22.54 0.59 3.00
CA ARG A 300 21.43 1.37 3.52
C ARG A 300 21.85 2.72 4.10
N GLU A 301 23.04 2.81 4.68
CA GLU A 301 23.60 4.10 5.11
C GLU A 301 23.86 5.03 3.92
N LEU A 302 24.32 4.47 2.78
CA LEU A 302 24.55 5.25 1.56
C LEU A 302 23.25 5.60 0.81
N MET A 303 22.19 4.83 1.00
CA MET A 303 20.92 4.93 0.28
C MET A 303 19.74 4.89 1.27
N PRO A 304 19.60 5.88 2.19
CA PRO A 304 18.62 5.80 3.27
C PRO A 304 17.17 5.77 2.77
N ASP A 305 16.86 6.54 1.73
CA ASP A 305 15.48 6.77 1.27
C ASP A 305 15.21 6.28 -0.17
N TRP A 306 16.21 5.71 -0.84
CA TRP A 306 16.13 5.24 -2.22
C TRP A 306 16.91 3.94 -2.43
N GLY A 307 16.84 3.40 -3.63
CA GLY A 307 17.56 2.18 -4.00
C GLY A 307 16.96 0.89 -3.46
N GLY A 308 17.27 -0.23 -4.11
CA GLY A 308 16.93 -1.58 -3.70
C GLY A 308 18.08 -2.27 -3.01
N VAL A 309 17.84 -2.94 -1.87
CA VAL A 309 18.82 -3.77 -1.17
C VAL A 309 18.20 -5.13 -0.84
N GLY A 310 18.77 -6.19 -1.42
CA GLY A 310 18.37 -7.57 -1.20
C GLY A 310 19.46 -8.37 -0.51
N VAL A 311 19.14 -9.05 0.60
CA VAL A 311 20.08 -9.90 1.34
C VAL A 311 19.90 -11.36 0.94
N TYR A 312 20.92 -11.95 0.33
CA TYR A 312 20.96 -13.36 -0.08
C TYR A 312 22.00 -14.13 0.74
N ALA A 313 21.67 -14.33 2.02
CA ALA A 313 22.60 -14.90 3.01
C ALA A 313 23.07 -16.31 2.62
N GLY A 314 22.15 -17.19 2.20
CA GLY A 314 22.44 -18.55 1.76
C GLY A 314 23.32 -18.62 0.49
N GLN A 315 23.31 -17.57 -0.33
CA GLN A 315 24.07 -17.48 -1.58
C GLN A 315 25.33 -16.60 -1.46
N GLY A 316 25.52 -15.95 -0.31
CA GLY A 316 26.70 -15.19 0.04
C GLY A 316 26.86 -13.87 -0.73
N PHE A 317 25.77 -13.19 -1.10
CA PHE A 317 25.83 -11.90 -1.76
C PHE A 317 24.70 -10.95 -1.30
N THR A 318 24.87 -9.68 -1.62
CA THR A 318 23.86 -8.63 -1.47
C THR A 318 23.54 -8.06 -2.84
N HIS A 319 22.26 -8.01 -3.17
CA HIS A 319 21.78 -7.24 -4.32
C HIS A 319 21.70 -5.77 -3.98
N ILE A 320 22.17 -4.92 -4.88
CA ILE A 320 22.05 -3.46 -4.80
C ILE A 320 21.54 -2.94 -6.13
N ASP A 321 20.55 -2.06 -6.10
CA ASP A 321 20.14 -1.30 -7.27
C ASP A 321 19.84 0.17 -6.93
N VAL A 322 19.92 1.04 -7.93
CA VAL A 322 19.81 2.49 -7.77
C VAL A 322 18.45 3.02 -8.24
N ARG A 323 17.37 2.26 -8.02
CA ARG A 323 16.00 2.73 -8.24
C ARG A 323 15.67 3.92 -7.35
N GLU A 324 14.70 4.73 -7.74
CA GLU A 324 14.33 5.93 -6.98
C GLU A 324 13.62 5.60 -5.66
N ALA A 325 12.74 4.58 -5.67
CA ALA A 325 12.01 4.18 -4.47
C ALA A 325 12.82 3.17 -3.66
N ARG A 326 12.84 3.33 -2.34
CA ARG A 326 13.44 2.37 -1.42
C ARG A 326 12.72 1.02 -1.50
N ALA A 327 13.50 -0.07 -1.59
CA ALA A 327 13.01 -1.45 -1.51
C ALA A 327 14.02 -2.32 -0.75
N ASP A 328 13.53 -3.11 0.21
CA ASP A 328 14.34 -4.04 1.00
C ASP A 328 13.69 -5.43 0.96
N TRP A 329 14.52 -6.49 0.78
CA TRP A 329 14.06 -7.88 0.82
C TRP A 329 15.16 -8.84 1.22
N THR A 330 14.77 -10.07 1.53
CA THR A 330 15.65 -11.22 1.77
C THR A 330 15.29 -12.33 0.80
N GLY A 331 16.28 -13.03 0.27
CA GLY A 331 16.14 -14.16 -0.65
C GLY A 331 16.85 -15.40 -0.13
#